data_15e8d8f7480ed0b0073bc3ed87bdb44e
#
_entry.id   15e8d8f7480ed0b0073bc3ed87bdb44e
#
_cell.length_a   1.000
_cell.length_b   1.000
_cell.length_c   1.000
_cell.angle_alpha   90.00
_cell.angle_beta   90.00
_cell.angle_gamma   90.00
#
_symmetry.space_group_name_H-M   'P 1'
#
loop_
_entity.id
_entity.type
_entity.pdbx_description
1 polymer ?
#
loop_
_entity_poly.entity_id
_entity_poly.type
_entity_poly.pdbx_seq_one_letter_code
_entity_poly.pdbx_strand_id
1 'polypeptide(L)'
;MKLTKKSSEPVTKRESGSGGWTMDRRAFLRSTGLAAGGVAAAGLVPSMMRRAKAETTEAAKGDVKQVRTICTHCSVGCGIYAEVKSGVWVGQEPAFDHPFNLGAHCAKGAAVREHGHGERRLKYPMKLVDGKWKRISWDEAVSEVGDRMLQIREQSGPDSVYWLGSAKHNNEQAYLFRKFAAFWGTNNVDHQARICHSTTVAGVANTWGYGAMTNSYNDIHNSKAILIIGGNPAEAHPVSLQHVFRGKERNNAPLIVIDPRYTRTAAHADLFVRIRPGTDVPVIYGMLWHVFKNGWEDKE
;
A
#
# COMPACT_ATOMS: atom_id res chain seq x y z
N MET A 1 8.98 -39.95 -17.42
CA MET A 1 10.26 -39.62 -16.76
C MET A 1 10.08 -39.86 -15.26
N LYS A 2 10.59 -40.98 -14.71
CA LYS A 2 10.44 -41.38 -13.31
C LYS A 2 11.52 -40.66 -12.50
N LEU A 3 11.12 -39.86 -11.50
CA LEU A 3 12.04 -39.26 -10.53
C LEU A 3 12.41 -40.30 -9.48
N THR A 4 13.68 -40.72 -9.46
CA THR A 4 14.24 -41.56 -8.43
C THR A 4 14.71 -40.71 -7.24
N LYS A 5 14.24 -41.06 -6.05
CA LYS A 5 14.70 -40.52 -4.76
C LYS A 5 16.18 -40.90 -4.54
N LYS A 6 17.03 -39.88 -4.36
CA LYS A 6 18.39 -40.07 -3.87
C LYS A 6 18.34 -40.27 -2.34
N SER A 7 18.89 -41.40 -1.87
CA SER A 7 19.07 -41.70 -0.46
C SER A 7 20.10 -40.75 0.18
N SER A 8 19.76 -40.20 1.33
CA SER A 8 20.66 -39.40 2.15
C SER A 8 21.55 -40.32 2.99
N GLU A 9 22.87 -40.29 2.79
CA GLU A 9 23.85 -40.86 3.70
C GLU A 9 23.96 -39.98 4.96
N PRO A 10 24.25 -40.60 6.13
CA PRO A 10 24.38 -39.84 7.36
C PRO A 10 25.76 -39.15 7.44
N VAL A 11 25.71 -37.83 7.67
CA VAL A 11 26.90 -37.01 7.91
C VAL A 11 27.48 -37.33 9.29
N THR A 12 28.69 -37.87 9.31
CA THR A 12 29.49 -38.10 10.52
C THR A 12 29.81 -36.77 11.20
N LYS A 13 29.57 -36.71 12.50
CA LYS A 13 29.96 -35.60 13.39
C LYS A 13 31.48 -35.44 13.41
N ARG A 14 31.97 -34.28 13.02
CA ARG A 14 33.34 -33.83 13.38
C ARG A 14 33.26 -33.15 14.74
N GLU A 15 33.94 -33.72 15.71
CA GLU A 15 34.25 -33.03 16.95
C GLU A 15 35.33 -31.99 16.70
N SER A 16 35.00 -30.71 16.93
CA SER A 16 35.97 -29.64 17.08
C SER A 16 35.77 -29.03 18.46
N GLY A 17 36.69 -29.33 19.38
CA GLY A 17 36.77 -28.67 20.67
C GLY A 17 37.18 -27.22 20.52
N SER A 18 36.29 -26.31 20.90
CA SER A 18 36.63 -24.98 21.37
C SER A 18 35.52 -24.58 22.32
N GLY A 19 35.88 -24.29 23.57
CA GLY A 19 34.95 -23.92 24.64
C GLY A 19 34.26 -22.59 24.39
N GLY A 20 33.14 -22.65 23.68
CA GLY A 20 32.20 -21.56 23.54
C GLY A 20 30.98 -21.82 24.42
N TRP A 21 30.64 -20.87 25.27
CA TRP A 21 29.42 -20.92 26.08
C TRP A 21 28.20 -20.89 25.16
N THR A 22 27.62 -22.05 24.91
CA THR A 22 26.32 -22.12 24.21
C THR A 22 25.21 -22.01 25.25
N MET A 23 24.65 -20.80 25.40
CA MET A 23 23.41 -20.64 26.16
C MET A 23 22.23 -21.06 25.30
N ASP A 24 21.46 -22.04 25.80
CA ASP A 24 20.15 -22.38 25.22
C ASP A 24 19.20 -21.19 25.29
N ARG A 25 18.32 -21.08 24.28
CA ARG A 25 17.35 -20.01 24.14
C ARG A 25 16.46 -19.83 25.38
N ARG A 26 16.16 -20.91 26.11
CA ARG A 26 15.43 -20.89 27.37
C ARG A 26 16.23 -20.33 28.52
N ALA A 27 17.54 -20.66 28.59
CA ALA A 27 18.46 -20.12 29.57
C ALA A 27 18.70 -18.62 29.36
N PHE A 28 18.82 -18.18 28.10
CA PHE A 28 18.90 -16.75 27.75
C PHE A 28 17.65 -15.98 28.20
N LEU A 29 16.44 -16.47 27.89
CA LEU A 29 15.20 -15.82 28.29
C LEU A 29 14.98 -15.79 29.81
N ARG A 30 15.46 -16.82 30.55
CA ARG A 30 15.43 -16.83 32.02
C ARG A 30 16.40 -15.84 32.64
N SER A 31 17.62 -15.74 32.09
CA SER A 31 18.64 -14.84 32.61
C SER A 31 18.29 -13.36 32.30
N THR A 32 17.74 -13.05 31.11
CA THR A 32 17.29 -11.71 30.78
C THR A 32 16.01 -11.32 31.54
N GLY A 33 15.11 -12.26 31.77
CA GLY A 33 13.90 -12.02 32.59
C GLY A 33 14.23 -11.76 34.05
N LEU A 34 15.20 -12.50 34.63
CA LEU A 34 15.71 -12.29 36.00
C LEU A 34 16.48 -10.97 36.14
N ALA A 35 17.28 -10.59 35.13
CA ALA A 35 17.99 -9.31 35.12
C ALA A 35 17.02 -8.11 35.02
N ALA A 36 16.02 -8.21 34.17
CA ALA A 36 14.95 -7.20 34.03
C ALA A 36 14.08 -7.10 35.28
N GLY A 37 13.75 -8.24 35.92
CA GLY A 37 13.02 -8.32 37.18
C GLY A 37 13.82 -7.78 38.36
N GLY A 38 15.13 -8.07 38.41
CA GLY A 38 16.02 -7.59 39.47
C GLY A 38 16.23 -6.08 39.45
N VAL A 39 16.37 -5.49 38.29
CA VAL A 39 16.48 -4.02 38.11
C VAL A 39 15.15 -3.30 38.44
N ALA A 40 14.02 -3.93 38.17
CA ALA A 40 12.71 -3.40 38.56
C ALA A 40 12.48 -3.46 40.08
N ALA A 41 13.02 -4.47 40.77
CA ALA A 41 12.96 -4.61 42.23
C ALA A 41 13.90 -3.65 42.97
N ALA A 42 15.02 -3.25 42.35
CA ALA A 42 16.01 -2.33 42.94
C ALA A 42 15.65 -0.84 42.90
N GLY A 43 14.49 -0.46 42.38
CA GLY A 43 13.98 0.92 42.49
C GLY A 43 14.74 2.02 41.76
N LEU A 44 15.72 1.69 40.90
CA LEU A 44 16.68 2.65 40.34
C LEU A 44 16.41 3.13 38.89
N VAL A 45 15.34 2.64 38.24
CA VAL A 45 15.02 3.07 36.84
C VAL A 45 13.61 3.73 36.68
N PRO A 46 12.93 4.23 37.70
CA PRO A 46 11.58 4.74 37.47
C PRO A 46 11.46 6.23 37.23
N SER A 47 12.44 7.07 37.59
CA SER A 47 12.21 8.51 37.54
C SER A 47 12.41 9.13 36.16
N MET A 48 13.41 8.71 35.41
CA MET A 48 13.68 9.24 34.08
C MET A 48 12.70 8.72 33.02
N MET A 49 12.36 7.41 33.01
CA MET A 49 11.37 6.87 32.10
C MET A 49 9.93 7.30 32.44
N ARG A 50 9.59 7.45 33.73
CA ARG A 50 8.31 8.04 34.12
C ARG A 50 8.22 9.53 33.81
N ARG A 51 9.30 10.29 33.93
CA ARG A 51 9.32 11.70 33.52
C ARG A 51 9.18 11.84 32.01
N ALA A 52 9.93 11.09 31.20
CA ALA A 52 9.79 11.10 29.74
C ALA A 52 8.37 10.67 29.28
N LYS A 53 7.75 9.69 29.96
CA LYS A 53 6.38 9.25 29.66
C LYS A 53 5.33 10.21 30.20
N ALA A 54 5.58 10.90 31.31
CA ALA A 54 4.70 11.92 31.87
C ALA A 54 4.80 13.24 31.07
N GLU A 55 5.98 13.66 30.66
CA GLU A 55 6.18 14.83 29.80
C GLU A 55 5.58 14.64 28.40
N THR A 56 5.68 13.44 27.80
CA THR A 56 4.98 13.13 26.56
C THR A 56 3.45 13.06 26.73
N THR A 57 2.96 12.64 27.89
CA THR A 57 1.51 12.54 28.16
C THR A 57 0.90 13.91 28.56
N GLU A 58 1.64 14.78 29.22
CA GLU A 58 1.16 16.15 29.54
C GLU A 58 1.29 17.12 28.38
N ALA A 59 2.34 17.00 27.57
CA ALA A 59 2.45 17.73 26.31
C ALA A 59 1.37 17.33 25.29
N ALA A 60 0.83 16.13 25.39
CA ALA A 60 -0.28 15.64 24.56
C ALA A 60 -1.66 16.11 25.04
N LYS A 61 -1.81 16.62 26.26
CA LYS A 61 -3.10 17.06 26.84
C LYS A 61 -3.58 18.46 26.40
N GLY A 62 -2.83 19.18 25.59
CA GLY A 62 -3.27 20.45 25.02
C GLY A 62 -3.92 20.24 23.65
N ASP A 63 -5.22 20.42 23.56
CA ASP A 63 -6.05 20.70 22.36
C ASP A 63 -5.66 19.97 21.05
N VAL A 64 -5.48 18.63 21.14
CA VAL A 64 -5.26 17.76 19.99
C VAL A 64 -6.61 17.38 19.38
N LYS A 65 -6.86 17.85 18.18
CA LYS A 65 -8.06 17.51 17.40
C LYS A 65 -7.78 16.30 16.51
N GLN A 66 -8.62 15.27 16.60
CA GLN A 66 -8.60 14.17 15.64
C GLN A 66 -9.36 14.54 14.38
N VAL A 67 -8.69 14.36 13.22
CA VAL A 67 -9.29 14.59 11.90
C VAL A 67 -9.20 13.31 11.09
N ARG A 68 -10.34 12.83 10.58
CA ARG A 68 -10.38 11.65 9.73
C ARG A 68 -9.82 11.96 8.35
N THR A 69 -8.93 11.13 7.87
CA THR A 69 -8.32 11.23 6.54
C THR A 69 -8.01 9.84 5.97
N ILE A 70 -7.41 9.78 4.80
CA ILE A 70 -7.14 8.55 4.06
C ILE A 70 -5.68 8.52 3.62
N CYS A 71 -5.07 7.35 3.72
CA CYS A 71 -3.75 7.09 3.14
C CYS A 71 -3.84 7.05 1.61
N THR A 72 -3.01 7.83 0.93
CA THR A 72 -2.99 7.94 -0.54
C THR A 72 -1.91 7.09 -1.22
N HIS A 73 -1.20 6.22 -0.48
CA HIS A 73 -0.09 5.45 -1.03
C HIS A 73 -0.51 4.34 -2.00
N CYS A 74 -1.63 3.68 -1.73
CA CYS A 74 -2.12 2.61 -2.58
C CYS A 74 -3.66 2.55 -2.59
N SER A 75 -4.21 1.70 -3.45
CA SER A 75 -5.65 1.56 -3.67
C SER A 75 -6.44 0.99 -2.50
N VAL A 76 -5.79 0.49 -1.43
CA VAL A 76 -6.52 0.05 -0.22
C VAL A 76 -7.25 1.21 0.44
N GLY A 77 -6.70 2.43 0.36
CA GLY A 77 -7.37 3.61 0.90
C GLY A 77 -7.57 3.52 2.42
N CYS A 78 -6.54 3.10 3.16
CA CYS A 78 -6.63 2.93 4.61
C CYS A 78 -7.06 4.21 5.30
N GLY A 79 -8.09 4.12 6.16
CA GLY A 79 -8.52 5.23 7.01
C GLY A 79 -7.52 5.54 8.11
N ILE A 80 -7.35 6.81 8.40
CA ILE A 80 -6.43 7.36 9.39
C ILE A 80 -7.16 8.40 10.23
N TYR A 81 -6.92 8.40 11.53
CA TYR A 81 -7.18 9.54 12.41
C TYR A 81 -5.89 10.34 12.57
N ALA A 82 -5.83 11.49 11.92
CA ALA A 82 -4.73 12.44 12.07
C ALA A 82 -4.92 13.24 13.36
N GLU A 83 -3.89 13.30 14.18
CA GLU A 83 -3.84 14.10 15.39
C GLU A 83 -3.25 15.47 15.06
N VAL A 84 -4.08 16.50 15.15
CA VAL A 84 -3.73 17.87 14.75
C VAL A 84 -3.69 18.76 15.97
N LYS A 85 -2.57 19.43 16.19
CA LYS A 85 -2.36 20.46 17.23
C LYS A 85 -1.98 21.77 16.57
N SER A 86 -2.74 22.82 16.83
CA SER A 86 -2.49 24.18 16.27
C SER A 86 -2.28 24.16 14.74
N GLY A 87 -3.07 23.36 14.01
CA GLY A 87 -2.96 23.24 12.56
C GLY A 87 -1.84 22.32 12.05
N VAL A 88 -1.03 21.75 12.93
CA VAL A 88 0.06 20.84 12.58
C VAL A 88 -0.34 19.39 12.85
N TRP A 89 -0.13 18.51 11.89
CA TRP A 89 -0.32 17.06 12.03
C TRP A 89 0.82 16.47 12.86
N VAL A 90 0.58 16.21 14.14
CA VAL A 90 1.61 15.80 15.12
C VAL A 90 1.68 14.29 15.33
N GLY A 91 0.58 13.58 15.15
CA GLY A 91 0.51 12.13 15.31
C GLY A 91 -0.58 11.51 14.45
N GLN A 92 -0.66 10.19 14.42
CA GLN A 92 -1.75 9.49 13.73
C GLN A 92 -1.99 8.10 14.30
N GLU A 93 -3.25 7.67 14.20
CA GLU A 93 -3.69 6.32 14.49
C GLU A 93 -4.43 5.73 13.29
N PRO A 94 -4.36 4.42 13.04
CA PRO A 94 -5.22 3.77 12.04
C PRO A 94 -6.68 3.84 12.47
N ALA A 95 -7.59 4.06 11.52
CA ALA A 95 -9.01 4.05 11.80
C ALA A 95 -9.51 2.61 12.00
N PHE A 96 -9.88 2.27 13.25
CA PHE A 96 -10.37 0.94 13.61
C PHE A 96 -11.78 0.66 13.06
N ASP A 97 -12.55 1.70 12.85
CA ASP A 97 -13.90 1.67 12.29
C ASP A 97 -13.95 1.67 10.76
N HIS A 98 -12.79 1.76 10.11
CA HIS A 98 -12.71 1.80 8.65
C HIS A 98 -12.78 0.37 8.06
N PRO A 99 -13.70 0.09 7.11
CA PRO A 99 -14.00 -1.27 6.66
C PRO A 99 -12.85 -1.99 5.95
N PHE A 100 -11.88 -1.26 5.39
CA PHE A 100 -10.80 -1.86 4.62
C PHE A 100 -9.56 -2.14 5.45
N ASN A 101 -9.14 -1.23 6.30
CA ASN A 101 -7.91 -1.42 7.08
C ASN A 101 -8.14 -1.91 8.52
N LEU A 102 -9.34 -1.75 9.08
CA LEU A 102 -9.76 -2.35 10.37
C LEU A 102 -8.72 -2.13 11.48
N GLY A 103 -8.18 -0.93 11.57
CA GLY A 103 -7.13 -0.59 12.52
C GLY A 103 -5.72 -1.02 12.14
N ALA A 104 -5.47 -1.45 10.90
CA ALA A 104 -4.14 -1.81 10.43
C ALA A 104 -3.49 -0.71 9.59
N HIS A 105 -2.18 -0.56 9.74
CA HIS A 105 -1.31 0.21 8.84
C HIS A 105 -0.16 -0.66 8.32
N CYS A 106 0.28 -0.43 7.09
CA CYS A 106 1.61 -0.84 6.64
C CYS A 106 2.63 0.28 6.90
N ALA A 107 3.92 0.01 6.69
CA ALA A 107 4.98 1.00 6.88
C ALA A 107 4.74 2.31 6.10
N LYS A 108 4.18 2.23 4.88
CA LYS A 108 3.84 3.42 4.07
C LYS A 108 2.73 4.25 4.72
N GLY A 109 1.67 3.59 5.21
CA GLY A 109 0.57 4.26 5.90
C GLY A 109 0.99 4.89 7.22
N ALA A 110 1.87 4.23 7.96
CA ALA A 110 2.43 4.77 9.21
C ALA A 110 3.29 6.02 8.97
N ALA A 111 3.92 6.14 7.80
CA ALA A 111 4.78 7.27 7.44
C ALA A 111 4.05 8.38 6.65
N VAL A 112 2.73 8.29 6.42
CA VAL A 112 2.03 9.24 5.54
C VAL A 112 2.07 10.68 6.05
N ARG A 113 2.16 10.90 7.36
CA ARG A 113 2.33 12.23 7.97
C ARG A 113 3.52 12.98 7.39
N GLU A 114 4.62 12.28 7.09
CA GLU A 114 5.84 12.90 6.56
C GLU A 114 5.64 13.57 5.19
N HIS A 115 4.64 13.13 4.43
CA HIS A 115 4.27 13.78 3.16
C HIS A 115 3.57 15.13 3.38
N GLY A 116 2.83 15.27 4.46
CA GLY A 116 2.11 16.49 4.78
C GLY A 116 2.97 17.52 5.53
N HIS A 117 3.75 17.06 6.51
CA HIS A 117 4.43 17.91 7.49
C HIS A 117 5.91 17.57 7.71
N GLY A 118 6.50 16.71 6.88
CA GLY A 118 7.92 16.38 6.95
C GLY A 118 8.81 17.60 6.61
N GLU A 119 10.03 17.60 7.12
CA GLU A 119 11.00 18.68 6.91
C GLU A 119 11.30 18.95 5.41
N ARG A 120 11.25 17.90 4.59
CA ARG A 120 11.51 17.98 3.14
C ARG A 120 10.30 18.42 2.32
N ARG A 121 9.16 18.65 2.96
CA ARG A 121 7.95 19.12 2.29
C ARG A 121 8.16 20.54 1.78
N LEU A 122 7.93 20.78 0.47
CA LEU A 122 7.85 22.12 -0.09
C LEU A 122 6.65 22.85 0.53
N LYS A 123 6.92 24.03 1.11
CA LYS A 123 5.91 24.85 1.80
C LYS A 123 5.48 26.07 0.98
N TYR A 124 6.27 26.41 -0.03
CA TYR A 124 6.11 27.61 -0.84
C TYR A 124 6.38 27.29 -2.30
N PRO A 125 5.74 28.02 -3.24
CA PRO A 125 6.07 27.90 -4.65
C PRO A 125 7.53 28.36 -4.90
N MET A 126 8.16 27.70 -5.85
CA MET A 126 9.55 27.98 -6.23
C MET A 126 9.62 28.19 -7.74
N LYS A 127 10.34 29.23 -8.17
CA LYS A 127 10.60 29.54 -9.57
C LYS A 127 12.08 29.41 -9.87
N LEU A 128 12.41 28.76 -10.99
CA LEU A 128 13.79 28.69 -11.46
C LEU A 128 14.17 30.00 -12.17
N VAL A 129 15.12 30.74 -11.62
CA VAL A 129 15.63 32.00 -12.16
C VAL A 129 17.15 31.90 -12.23
N ASP A 130 17.72 32.06 -13.43
CA ASP A 130 19.17 31.98 -13.67
C ASP A 130 19.81 30.69 -13.10
N GLY A 131 19.14 29.56 -13.27
CA GLY A 131 19.60 28.25 -12.78
C GLY A 131 19.48 28.03 -11.26
N LYS A 132 18.88 28.96 -10.53
CA LYS A 132 18.69 28.87 -9.07
C LYS A 132 17.20 28.91 -8.71
N TRP A 133 16.78 28.01 -7.82
CA TRP A 133 15.43 28.01 -7.30
C TRP A 133 15.22 29.18 -6.33
N LYS A 134 14.29 30.09 -6.66
CA LYS A 134 13.88 31.23 -5.80
C LYS A 134 12.47 30.98 -5.31
N ARG A 135 12.24 31.27 -4.02
CA ARG A 135 10.89 31.30 -3.44
C ARG A 135 10.12 32.50 -4.01
N ILE A 136 8.86 32.24 -4.39
CA ILE A 136 7.88 33.27 -4.79
C ILE A 136 6.64 33.20 -3.90
N SER A 137 5.75 34.19 -3.98
CA SER A 137 4.45 34.15 -3.31
C SER A 137 3.48 33.22 -4.04
N TRP A 138 2.39 32.83 -3.39
CA TRP A 138 1.30 32.10 -4.03
C TRP A 138 0.58 32.96 -5.05
N ASP A 139 0.37 34.25 -4.76
CA ASP A 139 -0.28 35.18 -5.67
C ASP A 139 0.51 35.34 -6.98
N GLU A 140 1.84 35.52 -6.85
CA GLU A 140 2.73 35.57 -8.00
C GLU A 140 2.70 34.25 -8.80
N ALA A 141 2.77 33.09 -8.13
CA ALA A 141 2.74 31.80 -8.81
C ALA A 141 1.42 31.56 -9.56
N VAL A 142 0.29 31.84 -8.91
CA VAL A 142 -1.05 31.63 -9.49
C VAL A 142 -1.29 32.57 -10.67
N SER A 143 -0.94 33.86 -10.53
CA SER A 143 -1.08 34.83 -11.60
C SER A 143 -0.21 34.47 -12.80
N GLU A 144 1.08 34.24 -12.60
CA GLU A 144 2.01 33.91 -13.69
C GLU A 144 1.60 32.64 -14.44
N VAL A 145 1.23 31.56 -13.71
CA VAL A 145 0.79 30.30 -14.33
C VAL A 145 -0.54 30.52 -15.08
N GLY A 146 -1.49 31.24 -14.46
CA GLY A 146 -2.79 31.53 -15.06
C GLY A 146 -2.66 32.34 -16.33
N ASP A 147 -1.91 33.44 -16.29
CA ASP A 147 -1.68 34.32 -17.45
C ASP A 147 -0.99 33.56 -18.59
N ARG A 148 0.01 32.74 -18.26
CA ARG A 148 0.70 31.94 -19.26
C ARG A 148 -0.20 30.88 -19.89
N MET A 149 -1.02 30.21 -19.10
CA MET A 149 -2.01 29.26 -19.61
C MET A 149 -3.03 29.93 -20.52
N LEU A 150 -3.58 31.08 -20.14
CA LEU A 150 -4.52 31.84 -20.97
C LEU A 150 -3.87 32.27 -22.30
N GLN A 151 -2.65 32.77 -22.25
CA GLN A 151 -1.88 33.11 -23.45
C GLN A 151 -1.70 31.92 -24.39
N ILE A 152 -1.35 30.75 -23.88
CA ILE A 152 -1.22 29.51 -24.67
C ILE A 152 -2.58 29.13 -25.28
N ARG A 153 -3.66 29.23 -24.51
CA ARG A 153 -5.02 28.93 -24.99
C ARG A 153 -5.43 29.85 -26.11
N GLU A 154 -5.14 31.15 -26.02
CA GLU A 154 -5.44 32.13 -27.05
C GLU A 154 -4.65 31.90 -28.34
N GLN A 155 -3.34 31.55 -28.21
CA GLN A 155 -2.45 31.34 -29.35
C GLN A 155 -2.62 30.00 -30.03
N SER A 156 -2.93 28.93 -29.28
CA SER A 156 -2.85 27.56 -29.76
C SER A 156 -4.08 26.70 -29.46
N GLY A 157 -5.12 27.31 -28.86
CA GLY A 157 -6.34 26.63 -28.49
C GLY A 157 -6.25 25.83 -27.16
N PRO A 158 -7.41 25.41 -26.63
CA PRO A 158 -7.47 24.69 -25.34
C PRO A 158 -6.78 23.32 -25.36
N ASP A 159 -6.72 22.65 -26.51
CA ASP A 159 -6.13 21.33 -26.69
C ASP A 159 -4.58 21.34 -26.66
N SER A 160 -3.96 22.52 -26.64
CA SER A 160 -2.52 22.67 -26.45
C SER A 160 -2.04 22.38 -25.02
N VAL A 161 -2.96 22.25 -24.07
CA VAL A 161 -2.67 21.91 -22.66
C VAL A 161 -3.08 20.49 -22.36
N TYR A 162 -2.14 19.70 -21.85
CA TYR A 162 -2.39 18.33 -21.41
C TYR A 162 -2.54 18.27 -19.88
N TRP A 163 -3.60 17.63 -19.43
CA TRP A 163 -3.98 17.50 -18.02
C TRP A 163 -3.67 16.08 -17.52
N LEU A 164 -2.63 15.94 -16.73
CA LEU A 164 -2.21 14.64 -16.21
C LEU A 164 -2.62 14.46 -14.76
N GLY A 165 -3.58 13.59 -14.52
CA GLY A 165 -4.04 13.19 -13.18
C GLY A 165 -3.15 12.16 -12.51
N SER A 166 -3.51 11.79 -11.28
CA SER A 166 -2.72 10.88 -10.43
C SER A 166 -3.61 9.93 -9.62
N ALA A 167 -3.13 8.69 -9.41
CA ALA A 167 -3.72 7.74 -8.47
C ALA A 167 -3.59 8.19 -7.00
N LYS A 168 -2.92 9.30 -6.74
CA LYS A 168 -2.78 9.87 -5.39
C LYS A 168 -3.82 10.93 -5.07
N HIS A 169 -4.69 11.26 -6.02
CA HIS A 169 -5.85 12.09 -5.77
C HIS A 169 -6.88 11.33 -4.93
N ASN A 170 -7.55 12.04 -4.02
CA ASN A 170 -8.83 11.57 -3.47
C ASN A 170 -9.96 11.83 -4.49
N ASN A 171 -11.17 11.38 -4.19
CA ASN A 171 -12.30 11.51 -5.11
C ASN A 171 -12.64 12.96 -5.42
N GLU A 172 -12.59 13.84 -4.42
CA GLU A 172 -12.87 15.27 -4.55
C GLU A 172 -11.85 15.96 -5.45
N GLN A 173 -10.57 15.65 -5.28
CA GLN A 173 -9.49 16.18 -6.13
C GLN A 173 -9.62 15.69 -7.57
N ALA A 174 -9.91 14.41 -7.79
CA ALA A 174 -10.10 13.85 -9.12
C ALA A 174 -11.31 14.49 -9.84
N TYR A 175 -12.41 14.70 -9.12
CA TYR A 175 -13.60 15.40 -9.64
C TYR A 175 -13.28 16.84 -10.04
N LEU A 176 -12.65 17.60 -9.15
CA LEU A 176 -12.30 19.01 -9.41
C LEU A 176 -11.32 19.13 -10.57
N PHE A 177 -10.32 18.24 -10.62
CA PHE A 177 -9.35 18.21 -11.71
C PHE A 177 -10.04 17.99 -13.07
N ARG A 178 -10.90 16.98 -13.17
CA ARG A 178 -11.63 16.69 -14.41
C ARG A 178 -12.60 17.80 -14.77
N LYS A 179 -13.30 18.35 -13.79
CA LYS A 179 -14.21 19.48 -13.97
C LYS A 179 -13.47 20.71 -14.50
N PHE A 180 -12.31 21.03 -13.93
CA PHE A 180 -11.50 22.16 -14.38
C PHE A 180 -11.02 21.99 -15.83
N ALA A 181 -10.55 20.81 -16.21
CA ALA A 181 -10.18 20.52 -17.60
C ALA A 181 -11.37 20.66 -18.57
N ALA A 182 -12.57 20.25 -18.16
CA ALA A 182 -13.79 20.43 -18.95
C ALA A 182 -14.14 21.93 -19.14
N PHE A 183 -14.03 22.74 -18.08
CA PHE A 183 -14.21 24.21 -18.19
C PHE A 183 -13.13 24.88 -19.03
N TRP A 184 -11.91 24.34 -18.98
CA TRP A 184 -10.83 24.79 -19.87
C TRP A 184 -11.15 24.57 -21.35
N GLY A 185 -11.95 23.55 -21.67
CA GLY A 185 -12.43 23.24 -22.99
C GLY A 185 -11.62 22.17 -23.73
N THR A 186 -11.01 21.23 -23.01
CA THR A 186 -10.24 20.15 -23.62
C THR A 186 -10.63 18.78 -23.10
N ASN A 187 -10.44 17.76 -23.94
CA ASN A 187 -10.47 16.34 -23.59
C ASN A 187 -9.06 15.73 -23.41
N ASN A 188 -8.00 16.53 -23.53
CA ASN A 188 -6.62 16.09 -23.32
C ASN A 188 -6.34 15.88 -21.83
N VAL A 189 -7.05 14.92 -21.25
CA VAL A 189 -6.97 14.52 -19.84
C VAL A 189 -6.62 13.06 -19.77
N ASP A 190 -5.59 12.73 -19.03
CA ASP A 190 -5.22 11.34 -18.80
C ASP A 190 -4.70 11.15 -17.36
N HIS A 191 -4.29 9.96 -17.06
CA HIS A 191 -3.96 9.52 -15.71
C HIS A 191 -2.85 8.47 -15.79
N GLN A 192 -2.02 8.34 -14.75
CA GLN A 192 -0.95 7.34 -14.75
C GLN A 192 -1.46 5.90 -14.95
N ALA A 193 -2.74 5.63 -14.70
CA ALA A 193 -3.36 4.34 -14.99
C ALA A 193 -3.33 3.98 -16.49
N ARG A 194 -3.13 4.95 -17.40
CA ARG A 194 -2.89 4.71 -18.83
C ARG A 194 -1.73 3.74 -19.06
N ILE A 195 -0.67 3.85 -18.26
CA ILE A 195 0.51 2.98 -18.35
C ILE A 195 0.42 1.82 -17.37
N CYS A 196 -0.18 2.02 -16.21
CA CYS A 196 -0.21 1.07 -15.11
C CYS A 196 -1.35 0.04 -15.22
N HIS A 197 -2.56 0.48 -15.57
CA HIS A 197 -3.80 -0.32 -15.57
C HIS A 197 -4.50 -0.38 -16.92
N SER A 198 -3.89 0.11 -17.99
CA SER A 198 -4.56 0.26 -19.29
C SER A 198 -5.16 -1.04 -19.81
N THR A 199 -4.45 -2.15 -19.71
CA THR A 199 -4.92 -3.46 -20.14
C THR A 199 -6.13 -3.93 -19.37
N THR A 200 -6.09 -3.84 -18.03
CA THR A 200 -7.22 -4.18 -17.16
C THR A 200 -8.39 -3.24 -17.36
N VAL A 201 -8.14 -1.93 -17.41
CA VAL A 201 -9.21 -0.93 -17.63
C VAL A 201 -9.90 -1.16 -18.98
N ALA A 202 -9.13 -1.38 -20.06
CA ALA A 202 -9.69 -1.66 -21.37
C ALA A 202 -10.45 -3.00 -21.41
N GLY A 203 -9.90 -4.05 -20.81
CA GLY A 203 -10.55 -5.35 -20.74
C GLY A 203 -11.88 -5.32 -20.00
N VAL A 204 -11.89 -4.69 -18.83
CA VAL A 204 -13.09 -4.54 -17.99
C VAL A 204 -14.13 -3.64 -18.68
N ALA A 205 -13.69 -2.51 -19.26
CA ALA A 205 -14.60 -1.59 -19.95
C ALA A 205 -15.24 -2.20 -21.19
N ASN A 206 -14.48 -2.98 -21.97
CA ASN A 206 -15.01 -3.66 -23.16
C ASN A 206 -15.95 -4.81 -22.81
N THR A 207 -15.82 -5.41 -21.63
CA THR A 207 -16.68 -6.51 -21.19
C THR A 207 -17.93 -6.01 -20.47
N TRP A 208 -17.79 -5.03 -19.57
CA TRP A 208 -18.87 -4.56 -18.70
C TRP A 208 -19.22 -3.09 -18.89
N GLY A 209 -18.62 -2.40 -19.84
CA GLY A 209 -18.94 -1.01 -20.18
C GLY A 209 -18.24 0.04 -19.33
N TYR A 210 -17.55 -0.31 -18.26
CA TYR A 210 -16.85 0.61 -17.39
C TYR A 210 -15.57 0.01 -16.80
N GLY A 211 -14.46 0.72 -16.87
CA GLY A 211 -13.16 0.28 -16.43
C GLY A 211 -12.84 0.63 -14.98
N ALA A 212 -13.43 -0.08 -14.04
CA ALA A 212 -13.19 0.12 -12.61
C ALA A 212 -13.12 -1.20 -11.84
N MET A 213 -12.65 -1.15 -10.60
CA MET A 213 -12.69 -2.26 -9.66
C MET A 213 -14.16 -2.67 -9.42
N THR A 214 -14.48 -3.95 -9.60
CA THR A 214 -15.86 -4.44 -9.53
C THR A 214 -16.38 -4.63 -8.11
N ASN A 215 -15.49 -4.94 -7.17
CA ASN A 215 -15.79 -5.25 -5.78
C ASN A 215 -14.90 -4.46 -4.83
N SER A 216 -15.25 -4.39 -3.57
CA SER A 216 -14.40 -3.81 -2.53
C SER A 216 -13.45 -4.86 -1.93
N TYR A 217 -12.38 -4.43 -1.25
CA TYR A 217 -11.41 -5.35 -0.65
C TYR A 217 -12.02 -6.30 0.38
N ASN A 218 -13.02 -5.84 1.12
CA ASN A 218 -13.69 -6.66 2.12
C ASN A 218 -14.53 -7.79 1.51
N ASP A 219 -14.91 -7.73 0.24
CA ASP A 219 -15.60 -8.84 -0.43
C ASP A 219 -14.69 -10.08 -0.60
N ILE A 220 -13.37 -9.89 -0.62
CA ILE A 220 -12.42 -11.00 -0.75
C ILE A 220 -12.63 -12.04 0.36
N HIS A 221 -12.97 -11.62 1.57
CA HIS A 221 -13.17 -12.57 2.68
C HIS A 221 -14.46 -13.42 2.57
N ASN A 222 -15.34 -13.11 1.62
CA ASN A 222 -16.54 -13.91 1.33
C ASN A 222 -16.25 -15.02 0.28
N SER A 223 -15.07 -14.99 -0.35
CA SER A 223 -14.71 -15.91 -1.42
C SER A 223 -14.49 -17.32 -0.89
N LYS A 224 -14.85 -18.32 -1.72
CA LYS A 224 -14.56 -19.75 -1.49
C LYS A 224 -13.29 -20.22 -2.20
N ALA A 225 -12.73 -19.41 -3.09
CA ALA A 225 -11.42 -19.56 -3.71
C ALA A 225 -10.88 -18.18 -4.08
N ILE A 226 -9.58 -17.97 -3.95
CA ILE A 226 -8.91 -16.69 -4.22
C ILE A 226 -7.80 -16.94 -5.23
N LEU A 227 -7.91 -16.29 -6.39
CA LEU A 227 -6.89 -16.33 -7.44
C LEU A 227 -6.20 -14.97 -7.54
N ILE A 228 -4.88 -14.96 -7.43
CA ILE A 228 -4.04 -13.79 -7.70
C ILE A 228 -3.13 -14.13 -8.87
N ILE A 229 -3.25 -13.38 -9.96
CA ILE A 229 -2.43 -13.56 -11.15
C ILE A 229 -1.65 -12.29 -11.46
N GLY A 230 -0.31 -12.40 -11.52
CA GLY A 230 0.61 -11.28 -11.80
C GLY A 230 0.63 -10.16 -10.75
N GLY A 231 0.04 -10.39 -9.58
CA GLY A 231 -0.08 -9.40 -8.51
C GLY A 231 0.73 -9.75 -7.26
N ASN A 232 1.31 -8.74 -6.61
CA ASN A 232 2.01 -8.92 -5.34
C ASN A 232 1.46 -7.99 -4.24
N PRO A 233 0.22 -8.19 -3.79
CA PRO A 233 -0.39 -7.34 -2.77
C PRO A 233 0.35 -7.35 -1.43
N ALA A 234 1.09 -8.40 -1.08
CA ALA A 234 1.89 -8.43 0.14
C ALA A 234 2.94 -7.29 0.20
N GLU A 235 3.42 -6.82 -0.93
CA GLU A 235 4.33 -5.68 -1.03
C GLU A 235 3.62 -4.39 -1.44
N ALA A 236 2.77 -4.44 -2.47
CA ALA A 236 2.14 -3.25 -3.03
C ALA A 236 0.94 -2.76 -2.21
N HIS A 237 0.15 -3.68 -1.65
CA HIS A 237 -1.12 -3.43 -0.95
C HIS A 237 -1.22 -4.23 0.36
N PRO A 238 -0.24 -4.13 1.30
CA PRO A 238 -0.08 -5.09 2.39
C PRO A 238 -1.33 -5.29 3.24
N VAL A 239 -2.06 -4.21 3.52
CA VAL A 239 -3.24 -4.25 4.39
C VAL A 239 -4.41 -5.01 3.75
N SER A 240 -4.47 -5.14 2.42
CA SER A 240 -5.50 -5.94 1.75
C SER A 240 -5.40 -7.44 2.05
N LEU A 241 -4.21 -7.94 2.40
CA LEU A 241 -4.02 -9.36 2.72
C LEU A 241 -4.81 -9.82 3.93
N GLN A 242 -5.17 -8.93 4.86
CA GLN A 242 -6.06 -9.31 5.96
C GLN A 242 -7.40 -9.88 5.48
N HIS A 243 -7.92 -9.39 4.34
CA HIS A 243 -9.16 -9.91 3.76
C HIS A 243 -8.94 -11.26 3.07
N VAL A 244 -7.77 -11.46 2.45
CA VAL A 244 -7.35 -12.77 1.91
C VAL A 244 -7.26 -13.81 3.03
N PHE A 245 -6.56 -13.48 4.12
CA PHE A 245 -6.42 -14.39 5.26
C PHE A 245 -7.75 -14.70 5.94
N ARG A 246 -8.64 -13.72 6.06
CA ARG A 246 -10.00 -13.96 6.55
C ARG A 246 -10.80 -14.90 5.65
N GLY A 247 -10.65 -14.82 4.33
CA GLY A 247 -11.26 -15.76 3.41
C GLY A 247 -10.74 -17.18 3.61
N LYS A 248 -9.43 -17.33 3.80
CA LYS A 248 -8.80 -18.62 4.13
C LYS A 248 -9.32 -19.18 5.46
N GLU A 249 -9.38 -18.35 6.50
CA GLU A 249 -9.78 -18.77 7.85
C GLU A 249 -11.27 -19.11 7.93
N ARG A 250 -12.15 -18.32 7.32
CA ARG A 250 -13.61 -18.46 7.44
C ARG A 250 -14.19 -19.51 6.51
N ASN A 251 -13.67 -19.58 5.28
CA ASN A 251 -14.28 -20.35 4.22
C ASN A 251 -13.38 -21.50 3.74
N ASN A 252 -12.20 -21.72 4.37
CA ASN A 252 -11.15 -22.60 3.85
C ASN A 252 -10.81 -22.28 2.39
N ALA A 253 -10.91 -21.02 1.98
CA ALA A 253 -10.69 -20.60 0.61
C ALA A 253 -9.23 -20.82 0.22
N PRO A 254 -8.92 -21.70 -0.76
CA PRO A 254 -7.55 -21.85 -1.23
C PRO A 254 -7.09 -20.56 -1.90
N LEU A 255 -5.87 -20.15 -1.58
CA LEU A 255 -5.17 -19.07 -2.25
C LEU A 255 -4.27 -19.64 -3.35
N ILE A 256 -4.60 -19.32 -4.59
CA ILE A 256 -3.84 -19.70 -5.78
C ILE A 256 -3.10 -18.46 -6.28
N VAL A 257 -1.78 -18.55 -6.44
CA VAL A 257 -0.97 -17.46 -6.97
C VAL A 257 -0.27 -17.91 -8.24
N ILE A 258 -0.50 -17.18 -9.33
CA ILE A 258 0.14 -17.38 -10.64
C ILE A 258 1.05 -16.19 -10.91
N ASP A 259 2.37 -16.42 -10.96
CA ASP A 259 3.34 -15.34 -11.15
C ASP A 259 4.65 -15.91 -11.74
N PRO A 260 5.35 -15.20 -12.60
CA PRO A 260 6.67 -15.60 -13.06
C PRO A 260 7.71 -15.70 -11.93
N ARG A 261 7.50 -14.93 -10.86
CA ARG A 261 8.37 -14.83 -9.69
C ARG A 261 7.68 -15.34 -8.43
N TYR A 262 8.41 -16.08 -7.60
CA TYR A 262 7.93 -16.43 -6.26
C TYR A 262 7.97 -15.20 -5.35
N THR A 263 6.82 -14.55 -5.20
CA THR A 263 6.66 -13.28 -4.47
C THR A 263 6.35 -13.51 -2.99
N ARG A 264 6.35 -12.42 -2.20
CA ARG A 264 5.85 -12.48 -0.82
C ARG A 264 4.38 -12.91 -0.73
N THR A 265 3.58 -12.58 -1.72
CA THR A 265 2.19 -13.07 -1.82
C THR A 265 2.17 -14.58 -2.09
N ALA A 266 3.03 -15.07 -2.98
CA ALA A 266 3.16 -16.49 -3.28
C ALA A 266 3.58 -17.33 -2.07
N ALA A 267 4.31 -16.75 -1.13
CA ALA A 267 4.71 -17.42 0.12
C ALA A 267 3.51 -17.80 1.02
N HIS A 268 2.35 -17.19 0.82
CA HIS A 268 1.10 -17.49 1.55
C HIS A 268 0.13 -18.37 0.75
N ALA A 269 0.49 -18.70 -0.51
CA ALA A 269 -0.35 -19.49 -1.40
C ALA A 269 -0.42 -20.96 -0.98
N ASP A 270 -1.59 -21.55 -1.14
CA ASP A 270 -1.79 -23.01 -1.05
C ASP A 270 -1.32 -23.69 -2.34
N LEU A 271 -1.43 -22.97 -3.47
CA LEU A 271 -0.90 -23.39 -4.77
C LEU A 271 -0.19 -22.22 -5.45
N PHE A 272 1.08 -22.39 -5.75
CA PHE A 272 1.86 -21.48 -6.58
C PHE A 272 2.11 -22.07 -7.97
N VAL A 273 1.76 -21.32 -9.00
CA VAL A 273 1.98 -21.72 -10.40
C VAL A 273 2.92 -20.72 -11.05
N ARG A 274 4.11 -21.19 -11.43
CA ARG A 274 5.06 -20.37 -12.16
C ARG A 274 4.77 -20.40 -13.65
N ILE A 275 4.57 -19.22 -14.23
CA ILE A 275 4.38 -19.05 -15.67
C ILE A 275 5.57 -18.33 -16.31
N ARG A 276 5.67 -18.36 -17.63
CA ARG A 276 6.56 -17.46 -18.38
C ARG A 276 5.85 -16.11 -18.55
N PRO A 277 6.57 -14.97 -18.47
CA PRO A 277 5.99 -13.68 -18.81
C PRO A 277 5.32 -13.72 -20.19
N GLY A 278 4.11 -13.13 -20.28
CA GLY A 278 3.34 -13.11 -21.52
C GLY A 278 2.54 -14.38 -21.83
N THR A 279 2.47 -15.35 -20.90
CA THR A 279 1.67 -16.58 -21.07
C THR A 279 0.42 -16.61 -20.19
N ASP A 280 -0.04 -15.49 -19.69
CA ASP A 280 -1.25 -15.37 -18.89
C ASP A 280 -2.49 -15.83 -19.64
N VAL A 281 -2.66 -15.35 -20.89
CA VAL A 281 -3.80 -15.69 -21.75
C VAL A 281 -3.88 -17.20 -22.05
N PRO A 282 -2.78 -17.87 -22.48
CA PRO A 282 -2.79 -19.34 -22.62
C PRO A 282 -3.19 -20.10 -21.36
N VAL A 283 -2.74 -19.65 -20.19
CA VAL A 283 -3.10 -20.28 -18.91
C VAL A 283 -4.61 -20.12 -18.63
N ILE A 284 -5.15 -18.92 -18.82
CA ILE A 284 -6.58 -18.64 -18.66
C ILE A 284 -7.41 -19.47 -19.63
N TYR A 285 -7.02 -19.54 -20.91
CA TYR A 285 -7.71 -20.39 -21.89
C TYR A 285 -7.63 -21.89 -21.55
N GLY A 286 -6.51 -22.34 -21.00
CA GLY A 286 -6.38 -23.70 -20.49
C GLY A 286 -7.38 -24.01 -19.37
N MET A 287 -7.53 -23.08 -18.42
CA MET A 287 -8.54 -23.21 -17.37
C MET A 287 -9.97 -23.21 -17.93
N LEU A 288 -10.31 -22.31 -18.84
CA LEU A 288 -11.62 -22.24 -19.50
C LEU A 288 -11.90 -23.51 -20.30
N TRP A 289 -10.91 -24.06 -21.01
CA TRP A 289 -11.05 -25.30 -21.74
C TRP A 289 -11.48 -26.46 -20.82
N HIS A 290 -10.88 -26.55 -19.61
CA HIS A 290 -11.27 -27.54 -18.62
C HIS A 290 -12.71 -27.33 -18.11
N VAL A 291 -13.10 -26.09 -17.88
CA VAL A 291 -14.46 -25.73 -17.45
C VAL A 291 -15.48 -26.25 -18.48
N PHE A 292 -15.32 -25.87 -19.75
CA PHE A 292 -16.27 -26.28 -20.82
C PHE A 292 -16.22 -27.76 -21.12
N LYS A 293 -15.03 -28.37 -21.15
CA LYS A 293 -14.88 -29.78 -21.40
C LYS A 293 -15.59 -30.65 -20.37
N ASN A 294 -15.63 -30.23 -19.13
CA ASN A 294 -16.23 -30.96 -18.01
C ASN A 294 -17.65 -30.48 -17.67
N GLY A 295 -18.19 -29.49 -18.37
CA GLY A 295 -19.51 -28.92 -18.10
C GLY A 295 -19.65 -28.27 -16.73
N TRP A 296 -18.57 -27.58 -16.28
CA TRP A 296 -18.52 -26.91 -14.99
C TRP A 296 -18.97 -25.45 -15.06
N GLU A 297 -19.34 -24.98 -16.24
CA GLU A 297 -19.90 -23.64 -16.41
C GLU A 297 -21.25 -23.52 -15.69
N ASP A 298 -21.43 -22.37 -15.03
CA ASP A 298 -22.72 -21.95 -14.52
C ASP A 298 -23.61 -21.52 -15.70
N LYS A 299 -24.76 -22.16 -15.84
CA LYS A 299 -25.70 -21.95 -16.96
C LYS A 299 -26.91 -21.12 -16.59
N GLU A 300 -27.07 -20.77 -15.29
CA GLU A 300 -28.09 -19.86 -14.80
C GLU A 300 -27.55 -18.42 -14.78
#